data_084565737fdbd6cc4aa132953c663c70
#
_entry.id   084565737fdbd6cc4aa132953c663c70
#
_cell.length_a   1.000
_cell.length_b   1.000
_cell.length_c   1.000
_cell.angle_alpha   90.00
_cell.angle_beta   90.00
_cell.angle_gamma   90.00
#
_symmetry.space_group_name_H-M   'P 1'
#
loop_
_entity.id
_entity.type
_entity.pdbx_description
1 polymer ?
#
loop_
_entity_poly.entity_id
_entity_poly.type
_entity_poly.pdbx_seq_one_letter_code
_entity_poly.pdbx_strand_id
1 'polypeptide(L)'
;MSFKYIDRIYELLKTIETEECENIKKAVDMLYECVKNKSTIYTFGASHAGILSEELYYRAGGLMLFNPIFGRELMLDSSPITLTSKMERCTGYGKMLAESRADFQSGDVLIVHSVSGRNPVAIEIAAEA
;
A
#
# COMPACT_ATOMS: atom_id res chain seq x y z
N MET A 1 -13.44 -30.17 16.29
CA MET A 1 -13.78 -29.72 14.93
C MET A 1 -12.62 -28.85 14.45
N SER A 2 -11.89 -29.26 13.42
CA SER A 2 -10.79 -28.46 12.86
C SER A 2 -11.34 -27.63 11.72
N PHE A 3 -11.03 -26.34 11.70
CA PHE A 3 -11.35 -25.44 10.60
C PHE A 3 -10.09 -25.28 9.75
N LYS A 4 -9.93 -26.07 8.70
CA LYS A 4 -8.78 -26.04 7.79
C LYS A 4 -8.35 -24.64 7.34
N TYR A 5 -9.32 -23.73 7.23
CA TYR A 5 -9.04 -22.34 6.90
C TYR A 5 -8.24 -21.63 8.03
N ILE A 6 -8.65 -21.84 9.26
CA ILE A 6 -7.97 -21.26 10.44
C ILE A 6 -6.58 -21.86 10.59
N ASP A 7 -6.46 -23.19 10.43
CA ASP A 7 -5.18 -23.89 10.50
C ASP A 7 -4.21 -23.31 9.46
N ARG A 8 -4.70 -23.05 8.22
CA ARG A 8 -3.90 -22.44 7.17
C ARG A 8 -3.46 -21.01 7.48
N ILE A 9 -4.31 -20.21 8.15
CA ILE A 9 -3.92 -18.86 8.60
C ILE A 9 -2.77 -18.95 9.60
N TYR A 10 -2.84 -19.85 10.58
CA TYR A 10 -1.75 -20.04 11.55
C TYR A 10 -0.43 -20.44 10.87
N GLU A 11 -0.48 -21.34 9.89
CA GLU A 11 0.70 -21.70 9.11
C GLU A 11 1.31 -20.51 8.40
N LEU A 12 0.48 -19.67 7.74
CA LEU A 12 0.95 -18.47 7.05
C LEU A 12 1.55 -17.45 8.01
N LEU A 13 0.93 -17.21 9.16
CA LEU A 13 1.47 -16.31 10.18
C LEU A 13 2.83 -16.82 10.70
N LYS A 14 2.96 -18.12 10.92
CA LYS A 14 4.22 -18.72 11.31
C LYS A 14 5.30 -18.57 10.24
N THR A 15 4.94 -18.75 8.97
CA THR A 15 5.85 -18.53 7.83
C THR A 15 6.35 -17.08 7.81
N ILE A 16 5.45 -16.11 7.99
CA ILE A 16 5.83 -14.69 8.07
C ILE A 16 6.80 -14.45 9.22
N GLU A 17 6.51 -15.00 10.41
CA GLU A 17 7.35 -14.84 11.59
C GLU A 17 8.76 -15.43 11.38
N THR A 18 8.87 -16.58 10.69
CA THR A 18 10.14 -17.29 10.55
C THR A 18 10.93 -16.88 9.30
N GLU A 19 10.27 -16.59 8.19
CA GLU A 19 10.92 -16.37 6.90
C GLU A 19 11.04 -14.89 6.52
N GLU A 20 10.11 -14.03 7.01
CA GLU A 20 10.07 -12.62 6.64
C GLU A 20 10.63 -11.67 7.72
N CYS A 21 11.07 -12.20 8.85
CA CYS A 21 11.54 -11.40 9.99
C CYS A 21 12.61 -10.37 9.59
N GLU A 22 13.60 -10.76 8.78
CA GLU A 22 14.66 -9.87 8.34
C GLU A 22 14.17 -8.80 7.35
N ASN A 23 13.21 -9.14 6.49
CA ASN A 23 12.59 -8.18 5.58
C ASN A 23 11.71 -7.18 6.35
N ILE A 24 10.98 -7.66 7.35
CA ILE A 24 10.18 -6.80 8.23
C ILE A 24 11.10 -5.84 9.00
N LYS A 25 12.22 -6.31 9.56
CA LYS A 25 13.21 -5.44 10.23
C LYS A 25 13.73 -4.35 9.29
N LYS A 26 14.12 -4.71 8.07
CA LYS A 26 14.58 -3.71 7.07
C LYS A 26 13.51 -2.67 6.80
N ALA A 27 12.24 -3.08 6.63
CA ALA A 27 11.13 -2.15 6.43
C ALA A 27 10.94 -1.22 7.64
N VAL A 28 11.05 -1.75 8.87
CA VAL A 28 10.98 -0.97 10.11
C VAL A 28 12.12 0.06 10.16
N ASP A 29 13.35 -0.35 9.84
CA ASP A 29 14.52 0.53 9.84
C ASP A 29 14.36 1.66 8.79
N MET A 30 13.86 1.34 7.60
CA MET A 30 13.56 2.34 6.56
C MET A 30 12.52 3.37 7.04
N LEU A 31 11.42 2.90 7.63
CA LEU A 31 10.37 3.76 8.18
C LEU A 31 10.89 4.62 9.34
N TYR A 32 11.69 4.05 10.21
CA TYR A 32 12.31 4.76 11.32
C TYR A 32 13.23 5.89 10.85
N GLU A 33 14.12 5.63 9.90
CA GLU A 33 15.00 6.65 9.34
C GLU A 33 14.22 7.73 8.57
N CYS A 34 13.16 7.34 7.84
CA CYS A 34 12.26 8.28 7.18
C CYS A 34 11.65 9.27 8.19
N VAL A 35 11.08 8.77 9.28
CA VAL A 35 10.48 9.60 10.34
C VAL A 35 11.53 10.47 11.03
N LYS A 36 12.67 9.91 11.38
CA LYS A 36 13.77 10.60 12.05
C LYS A 36 14.31 11.77 11.22
N ASN A 37 14.37 11.59 9.90
CA ASN A 37 14.83 12.61 8.96
C ASN A 37 13.70 13.58 8.53
N LYS A 38 12.50 13.45 9.08
CA LYS A 38 11.32 14.26 8.74
C LYS A 38 10.90 14.15 7.27
N SER A 39 11.22 13.02 6.65
CA SER A 39 10.76 12.65 5.32
C SER A 39 9.33 12.12 5.37
N THR A 40 8.71 11.94 4.21
CA THR A 40 7.31 11.57 4.08
C THR A 40 7.14 10.05 3.89
N ILE A 41 6.15 9.47 4.55
CA ILE A 41 5.72 8.11 4.28
C ILE A 41 4.47 8.17 3.42
N TYR A 42 4.59 7.71 2.18
CA TYR A 42 3.46 7.55 1.27
C TYR A 42 2.90 6.14 1.34
N THR A 43 1.61 5.98 1.10
CA THR A 43 0.96 4.67 0.98
C THR A 43 0.07 4.64 -0.26
N PHE A 44 0.06 3.53 -0.94
CA PHE A 44 -0.82 3.29 -2.08
C PHE A 44 -1.37 1.88 -2.09
N GLY A 45 -2.61 1.74 -2.52
CA GLY A 45 -3.25 0.49 -2.87
C GLY A 45 -4.49 0.77 -3.73
N ALA A 46 -4.82 -0.15 -4.62
CA ALA A 46 -5.99 -0.07 -5.48
C ALA A 46 -7.05 -1.08 -5.05
N SER A 47 -8.33 -0.72 -5.12
CA SER A 47 -9.48 -1.55 -4.75
C SER A 47 -9.31 -2.12 -3.32
N HIS A 48 -9.41 -3.43 -3.17
CA HIS A 48 -9.27 -4.09 -1.85
C HIS A 48 -7.91 -3.86 -1.19
N ALA A 49 -6.83 -3.74 -1.95
CA ALA A 49 -5.52 -3.40 -1.40
C ALA A 49 -5.47 -1.95 -0.86
N GLY A 50 -6.31 -1.06 -1.39
CA GLY A 50 -6.46 0.32 -0.93
C GLY A 50 -6.99 0.43 0.50
N ILE A 51 -7.77 -0.55 0.97
CA ILE A 51 -8.28 -0.60 2.35
C ILE A 51 -7.14 -0.51 3.37
N LEU A 52 -5.97 -1.10 3.08
CA LEU A 52 -4.82 -1.03 3.97
C LEU A 52 -4.26 0.40 4.08
N SER A 53 -4.29 1.16 2.97
CA SER A 53 -3.91 2.58 3.00
C SER A 53 -4.92 3.44 3.73
N GLU A 54 -6.22 3.16 3.58
CA GLU A 54 -7.30 3.82 4.33
C GLU A 54 -7.20 3.53 5.82
N GLU A 55 -6.89 2.28 6.20
CA GLU A 55 -6.72 1.87 7.60
C GLU A 55 -5.51 2.52 8.28
N LEU A 56 -4.44 2.78 7.54
CA LEU A 56 -3.27 3.50 8.05
C LEU A 56 -3.51 5.01 8.17
N TYR A 57 -4.45 5.55 7.41
CA TYR A 57 -4.73 6.98 7.32
C TYR A 57 -5.88 7.38 8.26
N TYR A 58 -5.73 8.53 8.91
CA TYR A 58 -6.74 9.24 9.68
C TYR A 58 -7.65 8.37 10.56
N ARG A 59 -7.07 7.61 11.48
CA ARG A 59 -7.81 6.80 12.44
C ARG A 59 -7.45 7.13 13.89
N ALA A 60 -8.39 6.98 14.82
CA ALA A 60 -8.14 7.10 16.25
C ALA A 60 -7.09 6.06 16.71
N GLY A 61 -6.04 6.52 17.39
CA GLY A 61 -4.94 5.67 17.83
C GLY A 61 -3.97 5.23 16.73
N GLY A 62 -4.12 5.74 15.51
CA GLY A 62 -3.20 5.52 14.41
C GLY A 62 -1.99 6.47 14.44
N LEU A 63 -1.01 6.17 13.61
CA LEU A 63 0.16 7.00 13.40
C LEU A 63 -0.13 8.03 12.30
N MET A 64 -0.18 9.33 12.64
CA MET A 64 -0.54 10.41 11.71
C MET A 64 0.61 10.80 10.75
N LEU A 65 1.43 9.86 10.34
CA LEU A 65 2.58 10.10 9.45
C LEU A 65 2.37 9.56 8.03
N PHE A 66 1.27 8.85 7.81
CA PHE A 66 0.98 8.23 6.51
C PHE A 66 0.24 9.19 5.59
N ASN A 67 0.74 9.34 4.36
CA ASN A 67 0.15 10.17 3.31
C ASN A 67 -0.31 9.26 2.16
N PRO A 68 -1.61 8.93 2.10
CA PRO A 68 -2.10 8.05 1.06
C PRO A 68 -2.22 8.74 -0.29
N ILE A 69 -1.84 8.03 -1.34
CA ILE A 69 -2.06 8.42 -2.73
C ILE A 69 -3.40 7.83 -3.15
N PHE A 70 -4.50 8.57 -2.93
CA PHE A 70 -5.84 8.11 -3.27
C PHE A 70 -6.24 8.50 -4.69
N GLY A 71 -6.68 7.51 -5.48
CA GLY A 71 -7.44 7.71 -6.71
C GLY A 71 -8.91 7.35 -6.47
N ARG A 72 -9.83 8.30 -6.62
CA ARG A 72 -11.25 8.07 -6.34
C ARG A 72 -11.82 6.87 -7.09
N GLU A 73 -11.41 6.70 -8.33
CA GLU A 73 -11.85 5.63 -9.23
C GLU A 73 -11.31 4.26 -8.83
N LEU A 74 -10.29 4.22 -7.95
CA LEU A 74 -9.70 2.99 -7.42
C LEU A 74 -10.27 2.59 -6.07
N MET A 75 -11.16 3.39 -5.48
CA MET A 75 -11.75 3.10 -4.17
C MET A 75 -13.00 2.22 -4.30
N LEU A 76 -13.26 1.38 -3.30
CA LEU A 76 -14.38 0.42 -3.33
C LEU A 76 -15.76 1.06 -3.20
N ASP A 77 -15.85 2.30 -2.73
CA ASP A 77 -17.08 3.07 -2.68
C ASP A 77 -17.41 3.81 -3.99
N SER A 78 -16.61 3.59 -5.05
CA SER A 78 -16.86 4.16 -6.37
C SER A 78 -18.04 3.47 -7.08
N SER A 79 -18.79 4.24 -7.86
CA SER A 79 -19.89 3.73 -8.66
C SER A 79 -19.71 4.11 -10.13
N PRO A 80 -19.86 3.17 -11.06
CA PRO A 80 -20.02 1.73 -10.86
C PRO A 80 -18.74 1.07 -10.37
N ILE A 81 -18.83 0.08 -9.49
CA ILE A 81 -17.68 -0.60 -8.90
C ILE A 81 -16.74 -1.22 -9.95
N THR A 82 -17.27 -1.61 -11.10
CA THR A 82 -16.48 -2.15 -12.22
C THR A 82 -15.49 -1.15 -12.79
N LEU A 83 -15.62 0.14 -12.47
CA LEU A 83 -14.67 1.16 -12.87
C LEU A 83 -13.29 0.93 -12.24
N THR A 84 -13.23 0.48 -11.00
CA THR A 84 -11.97 0.19 -10.31
C THR A 84 -11.09 -0.75 -11.11
N SER A 85 -11.66 -1.87 -11.60
CA SER A 85 -10.93 -2.87 -12.40
C SER A 85 -10.45 -2.34 -13.76
N LYS A 86 -11.11 -1.36 -14.33
CA LYS A 86 -10.68 -0.68 -15.56
C LYS A 86 -9.53 0.27 -15.26
N MET A 87 -9.67 1.06 -14.21
CA MET A 87 -8.68 2.07 -13.84
C MET A 87 -7.37 1.43 -13.31
N GLU A 88 -7.43 0.31 -12.60
CA GLU A 88 -6.24 -0.45 -12.22
C GLU A 88 -5.37 -0.88 -13.42
N ARG A 89 -6.01 -1.07 -14.58
CA ARG A 89 -5.34 -1.49 -15.83
C ARG A 89 -5.08 -0.34 -16.79
N CYS A 90 -5.44 0.88 -16.42
CA CYS A 90 -5.25 2.05 -17.25
C CYS A 90 -3.78 2.50 -17.20
N THR A 91 -3.05 2.25 -18.26
CA THR A 91 -1.66 2.68 -18.39
C THR A 91 -1.57 4.20 -18.38
N GLY A 92 -0.60 4.75 -17.64
CA GLY A 92 -0.39 6.17 -17.43
C GLY A 92 -1.20 6.77 -16.27
N TYR A 93 -2.21 6.06 -15.77
CA TYR A 93 -3.03 6.57 -14.67
C TYR A 93 -2.26 6.59 -13.33
N GLY A 94 -1.43 5.58 -13.07
CA GLY A 94 -0.59 5.54 -11.88
C GLY A 94 0.43 6.67 -11.86
N LYS A 95 1.08 6.94 -12.98
CA LYS A 95 1.99 8.07 -13.14
C LYS A 95 1.28 9.40 -12.89
N MET A 96 0.14 9.63 -13.51
CA MET A 96 -0.66 10.85 -13.32
C MET A 96 -1.07 11.04 -11.85
N LEU A 97 -1.44 9.97 -11.14
CA LEU A 97 -1.76 10.03 -9.70
C LEU A 97 -0.53 10.40 -8.88
N ALA A 98 0.62 9.78 -9.13
CA ALA A 98 1.86 10.08 -8.45
C ALA A 98 2.25 11.55 -8.62
N GLU A 99 2.31 12.04 -9.86
CA GLU A 99 2.62 13.43 -10.17
C GLU A 99 1.64 14.45 -9.56
N SER A 100 0.37 14.07 -9.37
CA SER A 100 -0.66 15.00 -8.87
C SER A 100 -0.86 14.93 -7.35
N ARG A 101 -0.44 13.85 -6.69
CA ARG A 101 -0.75 13.55 -5.29
C ARG A 101 0.46 13.36 -4.40
N ALA A 102 1.64 13.20 -4.99
CA ALA A 102 2.89 13.05 -4.28
C ALA A 102 3.93 14.01 -4.82
N ASP A 103 4.85 14.42 -3.95
CA ASP A 103 6.04 15.19 -4.28
C ASP A 103 7.22 14.44 -3.69
N PHE A 104 7.55 13.31 -4.35
CA PHE A 104 8.59 12.40 -3.87
C PHE A 104 9.94 13.07 -3.76
N GLN A 105 10.55 13.00 -2.59
CA GLN A 105 11.86 13.53 -2.28
C GLN A 105 12.81 12.43 -1.82
N SER A 106 14.11 12.67 -1.96
CA SER A 106 15.11 11.73 -1.43
C SER A 106 14.93 11.51 0.07
N GLY A 107 14.81 10.26 0.48
CA GLY A 107 14.55 9.85 1.86
C GLY A 107 13.09 9.56 2.19
N ASP A 108 12.16 9.83 1.27
CA ASP A 108 10.78 9.41 1.41
C ASP A 108 10.65 7.89 1.26
N VAL A 109 9.59 7.33 1.82
CA VAL A 109 9.27 5.91 1.73
C VAL A 109 7.87 5.74 1.14
N LEU A 110 7.73 4.87 0.15
CA LEU A 110 6.44 4.47 -0.38
C LEU A 110 6.12 3.02 0.01
N ILE A 111 4.95 2.81 0.63
CA ILE A 111 4.39 1.48 0.89
C ILE A 111 3.32 1.20 -0.17
N VAL A 112 3.57 0.21 -1.02
CA VAL A 112 2.61 -0.23 -2.04
C VAL A 112 1.95 -1.54 -1.62
N HIS A 113 0.64 -1.50 -1.46
CA HIS A 113 -0.18 -2.70 -1.22
C HIS A 113 -0.71 -3.22 -2.57
N SER A 114 -0.27 -4.40 -2.96
CA SER A 114 -0.74 -5.04 -4.20
C SER A 114 -0.68 -6.57 -4.08
N VAL A 115 -1.81 -7.23 -4.32
CA VAL A 115 -1.88 -8.70 -4.22
C VAL A 115 -1.09 -9.39 -5.32
N SER A 116 -1.22 -8.91 -6.55
CA SER A 116 -0.55 -9.52 -7.72
C SER A 116 0.73 -8.81 -8.14
N GLY A 117 0.90 -7.54 -7.81
CA GLY A 117 2.00 -6.70 -8.28
C GLY A 117 2.03 -6.49 -9.81
N ARG A 118 0.91 -6.73 -10.52
CA ARG A 118 0.87 -6.78 -11.99
C ARG A 118 0.06 -5.65 -12.63
N ASN A 119 -0.76 -4.96 -11.88
CA ASN A 119 -1.58 -3.89 -12.44
C ASN A 119 -0.73 -2.66 -12.74
N PRO A 120 -0.88 -2.04 -13.94
CA PRO A 120 -0.10 -0.88 -14.33
C PRO A 120 -0.06 0.22 -13.28
N VAL A 121 -1.19 0.57 -12.70
CA VAL A 121 -1.26 1.68 -11.73
C VAL A 121 -0.32 1.50 -10.54
N ALA A 122 -0.22 0.28 -9.97
CA ALA A 122 0.65 0.01 -8.84
C ALA A 122 2.14 0.04 -9.25
N ILE A 123 2.45 -0.49 -10.44
CA ILE A 123 3.79 -0.50 -11.01
C ILE A 123 4.26 0.92 -11.31
N GLU A 124 3.40 1.73 -11.94
CA GLU A 124 3.72 3.11 -12.32
C GLU A 124 3.96 4.00 -11.09
N ILE A 125 3.11 3.90 -10.06
CA ILE A 125 3.32 4.66 -8.82
C ILE A 125 4.63 4.24 -8.13
N ALA A 126 4.94 2.94 -8.11
CA ALA A 126 6.20 2.47 -7.54
C ALA A 126 7.43 2.88 -8.35
N ALA A 127 7.28 3.14 -9.65
CA ALA A 127 8.36 3.58 -10.52
C ALA A 127 8.63 5.09 -10.44
N GLU A 128 7.67 5.88 -10.00
CA GLU A 128 7.80 7.33 -9.82
C GLU A 128 8.40 7.68 -8.44
N ALA A 129 8.37 6.76 -7.47
CA ALA A 129 8.94 6.92 -6.13
C ALA A 129 10.44 6.55 -6.10
#